data_5e89a35f9f11805d90ff79eec6b8c144
#
_entry.id   5e89a35f9f11805d90ff79eec6b8c144
#
_cell.length_a   1.000
_cell.length_b   1.000
_cell.length_c   1.000
_cell.angle_alpha   90.00
_cell.angle_beta   90.00
_cell.angle_gamma   90.00
#
_symmetry.space_group_name_H-M   'P 1'
#
loop_
_entity.id
_entity.type
_entity.pdbx_description
1 polymer ?
#
loop_
_entity_poly.entity_id
_entity_poly.type
_entity_poly.pdbx_seq_one_letter_code
_entity_poly.pdbx_strand_id
1 'polypeptide(L)'
;RHGIRLTGLSHHAASIQGGRAAAAPAAASGATAVIAYNDLVALGLEAGLLELGKRCPADISIVGIDDIDLAGAVTPALTTVRMPIERSGALAVDLLLQAMNGTAIDDVVTLGSQLIVRASTAAPSAS
;
A
#
# COMPACT_ATOMS: atom_id res chain seq x y z
N ARG A 1 5.74 17.72 -11.21
CA ARG A 1 6.84 16.82 -10.78
C ARG A 1 7.45 17.44 -9.53
N HIS A 2 7.43 16.74 -8.40
CA HIS A 2 7.80 17.28 -7.09
C HIS A 2 9.26 16.97 -6.69
N GLY A 3 10.13 16.55 -7.64
CA GLY A 3 11.55 16.26 -7.37
C GLY A 3 11.79 15.05 -6.44
N ILE A 4 10.78 14.20 -6.23
CA ILE A 4 10.89 13.01 -5.37
C ILE A 4 11.67 11.92 -6.13
N ARG A 5 12.70 11.39 -5.49
CA ARG A 5 13.44 10.22 -5.97
C ARG A 5 12.78 8.95 -5.45
N LEU A 6 12.39 8.06 -6.36
CA LEU A 6 11.86 6.74 -6.03
C LEU A 6 12.93 5.67 -6.23
N THR A 7 13.07 4.77 -5.27
CA THR A 7 13.94 3.60 -5.35
C THR A 7 13.07 2.35 -5.12
N GLY A 8 13.11 1.41 -6.06
CA GLY A 8 12.41 0.14 -5.91
C GLY A 8 13.19 -0.81 -5.00
N LEU A 9 12.50 -1.40 -4.04
CA LEU A 9 12.98 -2.57 -3.29
C LEU A 9 12.34 -3.80 -3.92
N SER A 10 13.12 -4.64 -4.59
CA SER A 10 12.61 -5.74 -5.43
C SER A 10 12.56 -7.08 -4.70
N HIS A 11 11.65 -7.95 -5.18
CA HIS A 11 11.62 -9.39 -4.95
C HIS A 11 11.30 -9.88 -3.53
N HIS A 12 10.28 -9.29 -2.89
CA HIS A 12 9.68 -9.82 -1.68
C HIS A 12 8.29 -10.39 -1.98
N ALA A 13 7.91 -11.47 -1.28
CA ALA A 13 6.55 -12.01 -1.40
C ALA A 13 5.50 -10.98 -0.95
N ALA A 14 4.34 -10.97 -1.60
CA ALA A 14 3.20 -10.10 -1.25
C ALA A 14 2.51 -10.61 0.03
N SER A 15 3.24 -10.64 1.15
CA SER A 15 2.82 -11.19 2.43
C SER A 15 3.44 -10.42 3.60
N ILE A 16 2.94 -10.65 4.81
CA ILE A 16 3.54 -10.11 6.04
C ILE A 16 5.02 -10.51 6.16
N GLN A 17 5.37 -11.77 5.87
CA GLN A 17 6.77 -12.21 5.93
C GLN A 17 7.64 -11.52 4.89
N GLY A 18 7.12 -11.31 3.66
CA GLY A 18 7.83 -10.56 2.63
C GLY A 18 8.07 -9.11 3.03
N GLY A 19 7.08 -8.46 3.64
CA GLY A 19 7.22 -7.13 4.22
C GLY A 19 8.30 -7.06 5.31
N ARG A 20 8.30 -8.03 6.22
CA ARG A 20 9.31 -8.13 7.29
C ARG A 20 10.73 -8.31 6.73
N ALA A 21 10.89 -9.13 5.71
CA ALA A 21 12.17 -9.31 5.02
C ALA A 21 12.65 -8.03 4.30
N ALA A 22 11.73 -7.16 3.87
CA ALA A 22 12.03 -5.88 3.25
C ALA A 22 12.52 -4.80 4.25
N ALA A 23 12.40 -5.01 5.54
CA ALA A 23 12.69 -3.99 6.55
C ALA A 23 14.17 -3.57 6.57
N ALA A 24 15.10 -4.52 6.53
CA ALA A 24 16.53 -4.21 6.54
C ALA A 24 16.97 -3.41 5.29
N PRO A 25 16.65 -3.82 4.06
CA PRO A 25 16.95 -3.00 2.88
C PRO A 25 16.22 -1.66 2.88
N ALA A 26 14.98 -1.56 3.39
CA ALA A 26 14.28 -0.29 3.52
C ALA A 26 15.00 0.67 4.48
N ALA A 27 15.39 0.19 5.66
CA ALA A 27 16.15 0.97 6.65
C ALA A 27 17.51 1.44 6.10
N ALA A 28 18.20 0.59 5.33
CA ALA A 28 19.50 0.91 4.73
C ALA A 28 19.41 1.88 3.54
N SER A 29 18.24 2.03 2.91
CA SER A 29 18.07 2.86 1.71
C SER A 29 18.18 4.37 1.96
N GLY A 30 18.04 4.80 3.22
CA GLY A 30 17.93 6.22 3.60
C GLY A 30 16.59 6.87 3.20
N ALA A 31 15.60 6.08 2.79
CA ALA A 31 14.26 6.58 2.49
C ALA A 31 13.53 7.01 3.77
N THR A 32 12.85 8.14 3.72
CA THR A 32 11.99 8.64 4.82
C THR A 32 10.55 8.13 4.73
N ALA A 33 10.18 7.51 3.59
CA ALA A 33 8.86 6.93 3.38
C ALA A 33 8.94 5.70 2.47
N VAL A 34 8.02 4.77 2.68
CA VAL A 34 7.85 3.58 1.85
C VAL A 34 6.38 3.44 1.44
N ILE A 35 6.16 3.18 0.16
CA ILE A 35 4.86 2.73 -0.34
C ILE A 35 4.98 1.22 -0.55
N ALA A 36 4.20 0.46 0.22
CA ALA A 36 4.19 -1.00 0.13
C ALA A 36 3.23 -1.47 -0.97
N TYR A 37 3.48 -2.67 -1.49
CA TYR A 37 2.67 -3.31 -2.52
C TYR A 37 1.20 -3.48 -2.09
N ASN A 38 0.99 -3.86 -0.83
CA ASN A 38 -0.33 -3.95 -0.19
C ASN A 38 -0.22 -3.78 1.33
N ASP A 39 -1.34 -3.80 2.04
CA ASP A 39 -1.38 -3.62 3.49
C ASP A 39 -0.68 -4.75 4.25
N LEU A 40 -0.73 -6.00 3.78
CA LEU A 40 -0.02 -7.10 4.43
C LEU A 40 1.49 -6.90 4.39
N VAL A 41 2.02 -6.45 3.25
CA VAL A 41 3.44 -6.09 3.13
C VAL A 41 3.78 -4.89 4.02
N ALA A 42 2.90 -3.87 4.08
CA ALA A 42 3.09 -2.70 4.94
C ALA A 42 3.18 -3.08 6.42
N LEU A 43 2.26 -3.92 6.90
CA LEU A 43 2.24 -4.42 8.29
C LEU A 43 3.48 -5.25 8.62
N GLY A 44 3.92 -6.10 7.68
CA GLY A 44 5.15 -6.87 7.83
C GLY A 44 6.40 -5.98 7.88
N LEU A 45 6.45 -4.96 7.02
CA LEU A 45 7.53 -3.98 6.98
C LEU A 45 7.61 -3.20 8.31
N GLU A 46 6.48 -2.73 8.83
CA GLU A 46 6.38 -2.02 10.09
C GLU A 46 6.94 -2.87 11.26
N ALA A 47 6.49 -4.13 11.35
CA ALA A 47 6.99 -5.06 12.36
C ALA A 47 8.49 -5.30 12.25
N GLY A 48 9.02 -5.50 11.03
CA GLY A 48 10.44 -5.69 10.80
C GLY A 48 11.27 -4.44 11.09
N LEU A 49 10.77 -3.25 10.79
CA LEU A 49 11.43 -1.98 11.13
C LEU A 49 11.50 -1.79 12.65
N LEU A 50 10.43 -2.11 13.37
CA LEU A 50 10.41 -2.04 14.83
C LEU A 50 11.48 -2.95 15.46
N GLU A 51 11.70 -4.16 14.93
CA GLU A 51 12.77 -5.07 15.36
C GLU A 51 14.18 -4.52 15.14
N LEU A 52 14.32 -3.67 14.12
CA LEU A 52 15.56 -2.95 13.84
C LEU A 52 15.70 -1.63 14.62
N GLY A 53 14.80 -1.36 15.58
CA GLY A 53 14.77 -0.15 16.38
C GLY A 53 14.31 1.10 15.60
N LYS A 54 13.67 0.93 14.44
CA LYS A 54 13.08 2.02 13.64
C LYS A 54 11.59 2.15 13.95
N ARG A 55 11.12 3.38 14.04
CA ARG A 55 9.73 3.69 14.39
C ARG A 55 8.95 4.24 13.20
N CYS A 56 7.78 3.72 12.98
CA CYS A 56 6.79 4.29 12.08
C CYS A 56 5.85 5.22 12.89
N PRO A 57 5.59 6.46 12.43
CA PRO A 57 6.14 7.13 11.26
C PRO A 57 7.42 7.95 11.57
N ALA A 58 7.92 7.95 12.82
CA ALA A 58 8.96 8.88 13.29
C ALA A 58 10.27 8.79 12.48
N ASP A 59 10.69 7.59 12.10
CA ASP A 59 11.90 7.35 11.32
C ASP A 59 11.57 7.08 9.85
N ILE A 60 10.49 6.34 9.57
CA ILE A 60 10.05 5.97 8.22
C ILE A 60 8.52 5.97 8.18
N SER A 61 7.92 6.77 7.31
CA SER A 61 6.49 6.74 7.01
C SER A 61 6.15 5.51 6.14
N ILE A 62 4.98 4.89 6.37
CA ILE A 62 4.54 3.73 5.59
C ILE A 62 3.14 3.97 5.04
N VAL A 63 2.96 3.67 3.76
CA VAL A 63 1.66 3.67 3.08
C VAL A 63 1.41 2.28 2.51
N GLY A 64 0.23 1.72 2.78
CA GLY A 64 -0.26 0.47 2.22
C GLY A 64 -1.22 0.68 1.04
N ILE A 65 -1.76 -0.41 0.53
CA ILE A 65 -2.82 -0.47 -0.50
C ILE A 65 -3.76 -1.59 -0.09
N ASP A 66 -5.06 -1.44 -0.29
CA ASP A 66 -6.23 -2.28 -0.14
C ASP A 66 -7.20 -1.82 0.96
N ASP A 67 -6.73 -1.20 2.04
CA ASP A 67 -7.52 -0.79 3.21
C ASP A 67 -8.24 -1.96 3.87
N ILE A 68 -7.50 -3.02 4.19
CA ILE A 68 -8.01 -4.17 4.93
C ILE A 68 -8.34 -3.79 6.38
N ASP A 69 -9.20 -4.55 7.05
CA ASP A 69 -9.64 -4.26 8.43
C ASP A 69 -8.48 -4.09 9.41
N LEU A 70 -7.41 -4.87 9.25
CA LEU A 70 -6.21 -4.78 10.08
C LEU A 70 -5.50 -3.43 9.96
N ALA A 71 -5.60 -2.73 8.82
CA ALA A 71 -4.95 -1.43 8.63
C ALA A 71 -5.40 -0.38 9.65
N GLY A 72 -6.67 -0.45 10.07
CA GLY A 72 -7.21 0.43 11.12
C GLY A 72 -7.00 -0.06 12.55
N ALA A 73 -6.68 -1.34 12.74
CA ALA A 73 -6.63 -1.99 14.04
C ALA A 73 -5.22 -2.05 14.67
N VAL A 74 -4.17 -1.79 13.90
CA VAL A 74 -2.77 -1.78 14.37
C VAL A 74 -2.36 -0.44 14.97
N THR A 75 -1.22 -0.40 15.63
CA THR A 75 -0.65 0.83 16.20
C THR A 75 0.80 0.98 15.79
N PRO A 76 1.13 2.05 15.01
CA PRO A 76 0.23 3.10 14.49
C PRO A 76 -0.74 2.57 13.42
N ALA A 77 -1.97 3.12 13.36
CA ALA A 77 -2.93 2.75 12.32
C ALA A 77 -2.39 3.12 10.93
N LEU A 78 -2.51 2.19 9.97
CA LEU A 78 -1.86 2.27 8.66
C LEU A 78 -2.61 3.21 7.71
N THR A 79 -1.91 4.20 7.19
CA THR A 79 -2.31 5.00 6.01
C THR A 79 -2.28 4.09 4.78
N THR A 80 -3.36 4.07 4.01
CA THR A 80 -3.50 3.13 2.88
C THR A 80 -4.37 3.70 1.77
N VAL A 81 -4.30 3.10 0.60
CA VAL A 81 -5.16 3.42 -0.54
C VAL A 81 -6.29 2.40 -0.59
N ARG A 82 -7.52 2.87 -0.32
CA ARG A 82 -8.73 2.04 -0.47
C ARG A 82 -9.06 1.83 -1.94
N MET A 83 -9.06 0.56 -2.34
CA MET A 83 -9.46 0.13 -3.67
C MET A 83 -10.96 -0.22 -3.67
N PRO A 84 -11.75 0.15 -4.70
CA PRO A 84 -13.18 -0.16 -4.77
C PRO A 84 -13.42 -1.61 -5.24
N ILE A 85 -12.91 -2.61 -4.50
CA ILE A 85 -12.84 -4.02 -4.93
C ILE A 85 -14.23 -4.61 -5.19
N GLU A 86 -15.21 -4.39 -4.29
CA GLU A 86 -16.58 -4.88 -4.47
C GLU A 86 -17.22 -4.31 -5.74
N ARG A 87 -17.07 -3.00 -5.95
CA ARG A 87 -17.59 -2.33 -7.15
C ARG A 87 -16.88 -2.83 -8.41
N SER A 88 -15.58 -3.07 -8.33
CA SER A 88 -14.79 -3.61 -9.44
C SER A 88 -15.28 -5.01 -9.82
N GLY A 89 -15.52 -5.88 -8.84
CA GLY A 89 -16.06 -7.22 -9.07
C GLY A 89 -17.46 -7.19 -9.70
N ALA A 90 -18.38 -6.39 -9.16
CA ALA A 90 -19.72 -6.24 -9.71
C ALA A 90 -19.69 -5.74 -11.17
N LEU A 91 -18.91 -4.68 -11.43
CA LEU A 91 -18.76 -4.13 -12.77
C LEU A 91 -18.14 -5.13 -13.75
N ALA A 92 -17.16 -5.91 -13.32
CA ALA A 92 -16.54 -6.93 -14.17
C ALA A 92 -17.58 -8.00 -14.62
N VAL A 93 -18.47 -8.41 -13.71
CA VAL A 93 -19.56 -9.33 -14.05
C VAL A 93 -20.56 -8.68 -15.01
N ASP A 94 -20.95 -7.45 -14.77
CA ASP A 94 -21.89 -6.72 -15.65
C ASP A 94 -21.32 -6.58 -17.07
N LEU A 95 -20.06 -6.20 -17.20
CA LEU A 95 -19.37 -6.10 -18.50
C LEU A 95 -19.27 -7.46 -19.20
N LEU A 96 -18.98 -8.53 -18.46
CA LEU A 96 -18.94 -9.87 -19.01
C LEU A 96 -20.31 -10.28 -19.58
N LEU A 97 -21.39 -10.05 -18.83
CA LEU A 97 -22.75 -10.36 -19.29
C LEU A 97 -23.14 -9.53 -20.53
N GLN A 98 -22.77 -8.26 -20.58
CA GLN A 98 -22.98 -7.42 -21.77
C GLN A 98 -22.24 -7.97 -22.98
N ALA A 99 -20.96 -8.33 -22.83
CA ALA A 99 -20.16 -8.95 -23.89
C ALA A 99 -20.76 -10.25 -24.39
N MET A 100 -21.24 -11.11 -23.50
CA MET A 100 -21.91 -12.38 -23.86
C MET A 100 -23.21 -12.15 -24.65
N ASN A 101 -23.90 -11.04 -24.41
CA ASN A 101 -25.12 -10.66 -25.14
C ASN A 101 -24.84 -9.87 -26.44
N GLY A 102 -23.56 -9.75 -26.85
CA GLY A 102 -23.17 -9.04 -28.06
C GLY A 102 -23.26 -7.52 -27.97
N THR A 103 -23.39 -6.97 -26.76
CA THR A 103 -23.36 -5.52 -26.54
C THR A 103 -21.91 -5.03 -26.62
N ALA A 104 -21.67 -3.94 -27.34
CA ALA A 104 -20.36 -3.28 -27.33
C ALA A 104 -20.06 -2.74 -25.93
N ILE A 105 -18.88 -3.02 -25.42
CA ILE A 105 -18.38 -2.54 -24.13
C ILE A 105 -17.19 -1.62 -24.35
N ASP A 106 -16.98 -0.67 -23.44
CA ASP A 106 -15.77 0.14 -23.45
C ASP A 106 -14.56 -0.74 -23.11
N ASP A 107 -13.44 -0.53 -23.81
CA ASP A 107 -12.21 -1.31 -23.62
C ASP A 107 -11.61 -1.12 -22.23
N VAL A 108 -11.81 0.04 -21.60
CA VAL A 108 -11.27 0.38 -20.28
C VAL A 108 -12.31 1.15 -19.46
N VAL A 109 -12.57 0.64 -18.27
CA VAL A 109 -13.36 1.34 -17.25
C VAL A 109 -12.48 1.65 -16.05
N THR A 110 -12.38 2.93 -15.70
CA THR A 110 -11.57 3.39 -14.56
C THR A 110 -12.44 3.62 -13.33
N LEU A 111 -12.04 3.03 -12.21
CA LEU A 111 -12.64 3.25 -10.89
C LEU A 111 -11.71 4.10 -10.03
N GLY A 112 -12.26 5.10 -9.34
CA GLY A 112 -11.50 5.94 -8.41
C GLY A 112 -11.13 5.17 -7.14
N SER A 113 -9.87 5.30 -6.69
CA SER A 113 -9.39 4.90 -5.38
C SER A 113 -9.41 6.07 -4.41
N GLN A 114 -9.28 5.82 -3.09
CA GLN A 114 -9.28 6.83 -2.05
C GLN A 114 -8.09 6.65 -1.12
N LEU A 115 -7.32 7.71 -0.87
CA LEU A 115 -6.29 7.71 0.17
C LEU A 115 -6.98 7.85 1.55
N ILE A 116 -6.72 6.88 2.44
CA ILE A 116 -7.17 6.86 3.83
C ILE A 116 -5.96 7.21 4.70
N VAL A 117 -5.89 8.46 5.13
CA VAL A 117 -4.78 8.94 5.97
C VAL A 117 -5.02 8.52 7.42
N ARG A 118 -4.02 7.87 8.03
CA ARG A 118 -4.00 7.44 9.43
C ARG A 118 -2.68 7.87 10.10
N ALA A 119 -2.21 7.09 11.06
CA ALA A 119 -1.07 7.45 11.92
C ALA A 119 0.30 6.96 11.43
N SER A 120 0.37 6.15 10.36
CA SER A 120 1.65 5.61 9.85
C SER A 120 2.43 6.56 8.94
N THR A 121 1.94 7.79 8.77
CA THR A 121 2.60 8.82 7.95
C THR A 121 2.72 10.14 8.71
N ALA A 122 3.87 10.80 8.57
CA ALA A 122 4.14 12.12 9.10
C ALA A 122 5.09 12.90 8.17
N ALA A 123 5.27 14.18 8.43
CA ALA A 123 6.34 14.94 7.79
C ALA A 123 7.71 14.31 8.12
N PRO A 124 8.67 14.28 7.18
CA PRO A 124 9.99 13.77 7.46
C PRO A 124 10.65 14.56 8.58
N SER A 125 11.37 13.88 9.48
CA SER A 125 12.19 14.54 10.48
C SER A 125 13.22 15.43 9.79
N ALA A 126 13.39 16.67 10.27
CA ALA A 126 14.45 17.53 9.78
C ALA A 126 15.81 16.87 10.05
N SER A 127 16.60 16.70 9.00
CA SER A 127 17.96 16.16 9.05
C SER A 127 18.91 17.19 9.65
#